data_a178314e7f4a618da80c34c7bf01eaeb
#
_entry.id   a178314e7f4a618da80c34c7bf01eaeb
#
_cell.length_a   1.000
_cell.length_b   1.000
_cell.length_c   1.000
_cell.angle_alpha   90.00
_cell.angle_beta   90.00
_cell.angle_gamma   90.00
#
_symmetry.space_group_name_H-M   'P 1'
#
loop_
_entity.id
_entity.type
_entity.pdbx_description
1 polymer ?
#
loop_
_entity_poly.entity_id
_entity_poly.type
_entity_poly.pdbx_seq_one_letter_code
_entity_poly.pdbx_strand_id
1 'polypeptide(L)'
;MEYRYKPGDRVCVKQNLELGLQYSMRSGPRPDIEAGFVLSMKKFCGKIVTIGGYRNDRYQLKEDTMNWLWSDDMFENSKQLTCHSLL
;
A
#
# COMPACT_ATOMS: atom_id res chain seq x y z
N MET A 1 4.02 -10.45 -14.52
CA MET A 1 3.29 -10.79 -13.29
C MET A 1 2.21 -9.77 -13.04
N GLU A 2 1.03 -10.22 -12.67
CA GLU A 2 -0.07 -9.29 -12.45
C GLU A 2 -0.02 -8.71 -11.06
N TYR A 3 -0.63 -7.52 -10.91
CA TYR A 3 -0.74 -6.91 -9.61
C TYR A 3 -1.60 -7.76 -8.69
N ARG A 4 -1.20 -7.84 -7.41
CA ARG A 4 -1.96 -8.56 -6.40
C ARG A 4 -3.30 -7.91 -6.14
N TYR A 5 -3.36 -6.58 -6.19
CA TYR A 5 -4.57 -5.82 -5.90
C TYR A 5 -5.04 -5.08 -7.14
N LYS A 6 -6.35 -4.90 -7.28
CA LYS A 6 -6.96 -4.21 -8.40
C LYS A 6 -7.60 -2.91 -7.95
N PRO A 7 -7.79 -1.95 -8.87
CA PRO A 7 -8.55 -0.76 -8.51
C PRO A 7 -9.91 -1.14 -7.93
N GLY A 8 -10.23 -0.56 -6.78
CA GLY A 8 -11.45 -0.89 -6.05
C GLY A 8 -11.24 -1.85 -4.90
N ASP A 9 -10.13 -2.59 -4.89
CA ASP A 9 -9.83 -3.49 -3.77
C ASP A 9 -9.53 -2.69 -2.52
N ARG A 10 -9.94 -3.23 -1.38
CA ARG A 10 -9.69 -2.61 -0.09
C ARG A 10 -8.59 -3.35 0.63
N VAL A 11 -7.64 -2.61 1.16
CA VAL A 11 -6.48 -3.17 1.85
C VAL A 11 -6.26 -2.41 3.15
N CYS A 12 -5.55 -3.04 4.06
CA CYS A 12 -5.17 -2.41 5.33
C CYS A 12 -3.69 -2.03 5.28
N VAL A 13 -3.38 -0.78 5.53
CA VAL A 13 -2.00 -0.32 5.60
C VAL A 13 -1.41 -0.77 6.94
N LYS A 14 -0.20 -1.33 6.89
CA LYS A 14 0.46 -1.79 8.11
C LYS A 14 0.65 -0.64 9.09
N GLN A 15 0.53 -0.95 10.39
CA GLN A 15 0.67 0.06 11.43
C GLN A 15 2.11 0.43 11.70
N ASN A 16 3.04 -0.49 11.47
CA ASN A 16 4.42 -0.35 11.91
C ASN A 16 5.39 0.02 10.80
N LEU A 17 4.91 0.73 9.79
CA LEU A 17 5.79 1.23 8.74
C LEU A 17 6.69 2.32 9.30
N GLU A 18 7.96 2.32 8.88
CA GLU A 18 8.95 3.26 9.40
C GLU A 18 9.36 4.26 8.33
N LEU A 19 9.47 5.50 8.76
CA LEU A 19 9.87 6.59 7.87
C LEU A 19 11.27 6.35 7.32
N GLY A 20 11.42 6.58 6.03
CA GLY A 20 12.72 6.45 5.38
C GLY A 20 13.05 5.07 4.89
N LEU A 21 12.25 4.06 5.26
CA LEU A 21 12.48 2.72 4.77
C LEU A 21 11.82 2.50 3.42
N GLN A 22 12.37 1.56 2.67
CA GLN A 22 11.84 1.16 1.39
C GLN A 22 11.09 -0.17 1.56
N TYR A 23 9.94 -0.27 0.89
CA TYR A 23 9.08 -1.46 0.97
C TYR A 23 8.87 -2.00 -0.44
N SER A 24 9.06 -3.30 -0.59
CA SER A 24 9.12 -3.90 -1.93
C SER A 24 7.77 -4.17 -2.54
N MET A 25 7.70 -4.01 -3.85
CA MET A 25 6.61 -4.59 -4.63
C MET A 25 6.84 -6.10 -4.69
N ARG A 26 5.73 -6.84 -4.65
CA ARG A 26 5.78 -8.30 -4.75
C ARG A 26 4.95 -8.81 -5.91
N SER A 27 4.40 -7.91 -6.70
CA SER A 27 3.53 -8.24 -7.81
C SER A 27 3.62 -7.16 -8.86
N GLY A 28 2.91 -7.36 -9.97
CA GLY A 28 2.93 -6.40 -11.05
C GLY A 28 4.05 -6.66 -12.03
N PRO A 29 4.25 -5.76 -13.01
CA PRO A 29 5.25 -5.96 -14.05
C PRO A 29 6.69 -5.88 -13.55
N ARG A 30 6.89 -5.25 -12.38
CA ARG A 30 8.24 -5.11 -11.81
C ARG A 30 8.20 -5.42 -10.32
N PRO A 31 8.15 -6.70 -9.96
CA PRO A 31 7.97 -7.08 -8.55
C PRO A 31 9.20 -6.87 -7.68
N ASP A 32 10.30 -6.45 -8.27
CA ASP A 32 11.55 -6.23 -7.54
C ASP A 32 11.81 -4.77 -7.18
N ILE A 33 10.92 -3.85 -7.54
CA ILE A 33 11.11 -2.44 -7.20
C ILE A 33 10.52 -2.13 -5.84
N GLU A 34 10.86 -0.95 -5.32
CA GLU A 34 10.47 -0.54 -3.98
C GLU A 34 9.79 0.81 -4.00
N ALA A 35 9.04 1.09 -2.94
CA ALA A 35 8.46 2.40 -2.72
C ALA A 35 8.86 2.87 -1.32
N GLY A 36 9.23 4.14 -1.19
CA GLY A 36 9.62 4.70 0.08
C GLY A 36 8.42 5.11 0.92
N PHE A 37 8.57 5.00 2.23
CA PHE A 37 7.53 5.44 3.16
C PHE A 37 7.92 6.81 3.72
N VAL A 38 7.04 7.79 3.53
CA VAL A 38 7.29 9.17 3.96
C VAL A 38 6.24 9.61 4.97
N LEU A 39 6.52 10.73 5.62
CA LEU A 39 5.67 11.21 6.71
C LEU A 39 4.22 11.41 6.30
N SER A 40 3.98 11.93 5.10
CA SER A 40 2.62 12.16 4.61
C SER A 40 1.81 10.90 4.47
N MET A 41 2.44 9.74 4.41
CA MET A 41 1.76 8.45 4.30
C MET A 41 1.38 7.88 5.67
N LYS A 42 1.96 8.42 6.73
CA LYS A 42 1.80 7.84 8.07
C LYS A 42 0.35 7.89 8.56
N LYS A 43 -0.42 8.86 8.11
CA LYS A 43 -1.81 8.98 8.52
C LYS A 43 -2.67 7.80 8.07
N PHE A 44 -2.19 7.01 7.13
CA PHE A 44 -2.93 5.85 6.64
C PHE A 44 -2.58 4.57 7.37
N CYS A 45 -1.55 4.60 8.22
CA CYS A 45 -1.13 3.40 8.93
C CYS A 45 -2.26 2.85 9.80
N GLY A 46 -2.50 1.54 9.68
CA GLY A 46 -3.56 0.88 10.43
C GLY A 46 -4.96 1.10 9.89
N LYS A 47 -5.10 1.76 8.75
CA LYS A 47 -6.41 2.06 8.18
C LYS A 47 -6.69 1.24 6.95
N ILE A 48 -7.98 1.02 6.69
CA ILE A 48 -8.42 0.37 5.46
C ILE A 48 -8.54 1.44 4.39
N VAL A 49 -7.91 1.20 3.25
CA VAL A 49 -7.89 2.13 2.13
C VAL A 49 -8.26 1.39 0.85
N THR A 50 -8.52 2.13 -0.21
CA THR A 50 -8.97 1.59 -1.48
C THR A 50 -7.90 1.79 -2.54
N ILE A 51 -7.57 0.72 -3.26
CA ILE A 51 -6.65 0.82 -4.38
C ILE A 51 -7.32 1.64 -5.48
N GLY A 52 -6.66 2.71 -5.91
CA GLY A 52 -7.21 3.60 -6.93
C GLY A 52 -6.66 3.33 -8.32
N GLY A 53 -5.49 2.73 -8.40
CA GLY A 53 -4.86 2.47 -9.69
C GLY A 53 -3.38 2.18 -9.52
N TYR A 54 -2.64 2.37 -10.60
CA TYR A 54 -1.20 2.10 -10.62
C TYR A 54 -0.47 3.30 -11.20
N ARG A 55 0.76 3.51 -10.71
CA ARG A 55 1.63 4.54 -11.26
C ARG A 55 3.08 4.11 -11.04
N ASN A 56 3.90 4.18 -12.09
CA ASN A 56 5.29 3.77 -12.04
C ASN A 56 5.43 2.35 -11.49
N ASP A 57 4.48 1.47 -11.89
CA ASP A 57 4.43 0.06 -11.50
C ASP A 57 4.23 -0.15 -9.99
N ARG A 58 3.64 0.82 -9.34
CA ARG A 58 3.29 0.75 -7.91
C ARG A 58 1.82 1.13 -7.76
N TYR A 59 1.30 0.96 -6.55
CA TYR A 59 -0.12 1.24 -6.28
C TYR A 59 -0.35 2.70 -5.93
N GLN A 60 -1.54 3.18 -6.26
CA GLN A 60 -2.06 4.45 -5.78
C GLN A 60 -3.33 4.19 -4.99
N LEU A 61 -3.58 5.00 -3.97
CA LEU A 61 -4.77 4.88 -3.13
C LEU A 61 -5.75 6.00 -3.47
N LYS A 62 -7.04 5.66 -3.48
CA LYS A 62 -8.07 6.68 -3.74
C LYS A 62 -8.10 7.75 -2.66
N GLU A 63 -7.83 7.34 -1.42
CA GLU A 63 -7.86 8.24 -0.28
C GLU A 63 -6.64 9.15 -0.20
N ASP A 64 -5.59 8.82 -0.95
CA ASP A 64 -4.34 9.58 -0.89
C ASP A 64 -4.34 10.66 -1.96
N THR A 65 -4.64 11.88 -1.57
CA THR A 65 -4.69 13.00 -2.49
C THR A 65 -3.32 13.49 -2.92
N MET A 66 -2.27 13.05 -2.24
CA MET A 66 -0.89 13.42 -2.59
C MET A 66 -0.31 12.51 -3.68
N ASN A 67 -1.03 11.45 -4.01
CA ASN A 67 -0.61 10.50 -5.05
C ASN A 67 0.73 9.84 -4.78
N TRP A 68 1.00 9.52 -3.52
CA TRP A 68 2.19 8.76 -3.18
C TRP A 68 2.13 7.37 -3.79
N LEU A 69 3.29 6.75 -3.94
CA LEU A 69 3.38 5.40 -4.47
C LEU A 69 3.45 4.42 -3.32
N TRP A 70 2.68 3.32 -3.44
CA TRP A 70 2.54 2.32 -2.40
C TRP A 70 2.97 0.96 -2.94
N SER A 71 3.51 0.13 -2.07
CA SER A 71 3.98 -1.21 -2.46
C SER A 71 3.22 -2.28 -1.70
N ASP A 72 3.35 -3.52 -2.20
CA ASP A 72 2.70 -4.66 -1.56
C ASP A 72 3.09 -4.79 -0.10
N ASP A 73 4.37 -4.57 0.21
CA ASP A 73 4.86 -4.77 1.58
C ASP A 73 4.36 -3.71 2.56
N MET A 74 3.72 -2.66 2.06
CA MET A 74 3.10 -1.66 2.93
C MET A 74 1.72 -2.08 3.40
N PHE A 75 1.15 -3.15 2.85
CA PHE A 75 -0.19 -3.60 3.17
C PHE A 75 -0.15 -4.89 3.97
N GLU A 76 -1.14 -5.06 4.85
CA GLU A 76 -1.31 -6.31 5.57
C GLU A 76 -1.66 -7.42 4.61
N ASN A 77 -1.43 -8.66 5.05
CA ASN A 77 -1.76 -9.82 4.26
C ASN A 77 -3.22 -9.75 3.82
N SER A 78 -3.46 -9.92 2.52
CA SER A 78 -4.79 -9.77 1.94
C SER A 78 -5.82 -10.74 2.50
N LYS A 79 -5.40 -11.84 3.09
CA LYS A 79 -6.32 -12.79 3.70
C LYS A 79 -6.87 -12.29 5.02
N GLN A 80 -6.22 -11.32 5.61
CA GLN A 80 -6.62 -10.73 6.88
C GLN A 80 -7.19 -9.36 6.57
N LEU A 81 -8.48 -9.31 6.33
CA LEU A 81 -9.13 -8.05 5.99
C LEU A 81 -9.42 -7.19 7.22
N THR A 82 -9.15 -7.72 8.41
CA THR A 82 -9.39 -6.99 9.63
C THR A 82 -8.18 -6.14 9.99
N CYS A 83 -8.38 -4.85 10.10
CA CYS A 83 -7.36 -3.94 10.62
C CYS A 83 -7.44 -3.91 12.13
N HIS A 84 -6.29 -3.93 12.79
CA HIS A 84 -6.25 -3.85 14.23
C HIS A 84 -6.89 -2.58 14.76
N SER A 85 -6.85 -1.53 13.97
CA SER A 85 -7.43 -0.25 14.37
C SER A 85 -8.94 -0.31 14.50
N LEU A 86 -9.57 -1.38 14.06
CA LEU A 86 -11.01 -1.54 14.18
C LEU A 86 -11.43 -2.08 15.54
N LEU A 87 -10.48 -2.49 16.34
CA LEU A 87 -10.79 -3.07 17.64
C LEU A 87 -10.76 -2.05 18.79
#